data_2aa01b3f2b4accac95bac90361b9fbdf
#
_entry.id   2aa01b3f2b4accac95bac90361b9fbdf
#
_cell.length_a   1.000
_cell.length_b   1.000
_cell.length_c   1.000
_cell.angle_alpha   90.00
_cell.angle_beta   90.00
_cell.angle_gamma   90.00
#
_symmetry.space_group_name_H-M   'P 1'
#
loop_
_entity.id
_entity.type
_entity.pdbx_description
1 polymer ?
#
loop_
_entity_poly.entity_id
_entity_poly.type
_entity_poly.pdbx_seq_one_letter_code
_entity_poly.pdbx_strand_id
1 'polypeptide(L)'
;MRKHFLVFVVFLYVSSALAAGHITKAQKEKTIECLGHYSATAVLPADTIEVKNMELALASVKVIREYLASEGVKDDEMNKGMNAYVDKVYGKPFDKAKNGECNKFIHKQIKGSEEKIEKLSRTIYAG
;
A
#
# COMPACT_ATOMS: atom_id res chain seq x y z
N MET A 1 -27.16 -33.94 -19.10
CA MET A 1 -25.79 -33.70 -19.53
C MET A 1 -25.50 -32.23 -19.77
N ARG A 2 -26.30 -31.56 -20.57
CA ARG A 2 -26.05 -30.11 -20.84
C ARG A 2 -26.11 -29.25 -19.59
N LYS A 3 -27.01 -29.58 -18.65
CA LYS A 3 -27.15 -28.82 -17.41
C LYS A 3 -25.90 -28.93 -16.54
N HIS A 4 -25.28 -30.09 -16.51
CA HIS A 4 -24.05 -30.29 -15.75
C HIS A 4 -22.89 -29.51 -16.34
N PHE A 5 -22.82 -29.47 -17.65
CA PHE A 5 -21.79 -28.70 -18.34
C PHE A 5 -21.91 -27.20 -18.05
N LEU A 6 -23.14 -26.67 -18.08
CA LEU A 6 -23.39 -25.27 -17.79
C LEU A 6 -23.02 -24.92 -16.35
N VAL A 7 -23.37 -25.79 -15.40
CA VAL A 7 -23.00 -25.58 -14.00
C VAL A 7 -21.47 -25.55 -13.83
N PHE A 8 -20.80 -26.45 -14.52
CA PHE A 8 -19.35 -26.52 -14.48
C PHE A 8 -18.70 -25.22 -15.01
N VAL A 9 -19.21 -24.69 -16.12
CA VAL A 9 -18.72 -23.44 -16.72
C VAL A 9 -18.91 -22.26 -15.76
N VAL A 10 -20.09 -22.18 -15.13
CA VAL A 10 -20.37 -21.13 -14.15
C VAL A 10 -19.42 -21.22 -12.96
N PHE A 11 -19.15 -22.43 -12.50
CA PHE A 11 -18.21 -22.64 -11.40
C PHE A 11 -16.80 -22.11 -11.75
N LEU A 12 -16.31 -22.43 -12.94
CA LEU A 12 -15.00 -21.96 -13.39
C LEU A 12 -14.95 -20.44 -13.47
N TYR A 13 -16.02 -19.82 -13.94
CA TYR A 13 -16.09 -18.37 -14.01
C TYR A 13 -16.00 -17.74 -12.62
N VAL A 14 -16.73 -18.26 -11.65
CA VAL A 14 -16.70 -17.79 -10.27
C VAL A 14 -15.30 -17.92 -9.68
N SER A 15 -14.63 -19.05 -9.93
CA SER A 15 -13.27 -19.25 -9.45
C SER A 15 -12.30 -18.22 -10.02
N SER A 16 -12.41 -17.91 -11.31
CA SER A 16 -11.58 -16.89 -11.95
C SER A 16 -11.84 -15.51 -11.36
N ALA A 17 -13.10 -15.16 -11.10
CA ALA A 17 -13.46 -13.89 -10.50
C ALA A 17 -12.91 -13.76 -9.08
N LEU A 18 -12.89 -14.84 -8.31
CA LEU A 18 -12.33 -14.84 -6.95
C LEU A 18 -10.82 -14.71 -6.96
N ALA A 19 -10.15 -15.21 -8.00
CA ALA A 19 -8.70 -15.14 -8.12
C ALA A 19 -8.23 -13.72 -8.51
N ALA A 20 -9.09 -12.92 -9.15
CA ALA A 20 -8.77 -11.57 -9.58
C ALA A 20 -9.29 -10.56 -8.58
N GLY A 21 -8.42 -9.73 -8.03
CA GLY A 21 -8.83 -8.68 -7.10
C GLY A 21 -9.31 -9.21 -5.76
N HIS A 22 -8.45 -9.92 -5.07
CA HIS A 22 -8.75 -10.52 -3.78
C HIS A 22 -8.67 -9.53 -2.61
N ILE A 23 -8.24 -8.31 -2.85
CA ILE A 23 -8.18 -7.30 -1.79
C ILE A 23 -9.60 -6.85 -1.41
N THR A 24 -9.90 -6.83 -0.13
CA THR A 24 -11.21 -6.37 0.34
C THR A 24 -11.26 -4.85 0.36
N LYS A 25 -12.46 -4.28 0.43
CA LYS A 25 -12.64 -2.84 0.55
C LYS A 25 -11.93 -2.30 1.81
N ALA A 26 -12.08 -2.98 2.94
CA ALA A 26 -11.44 -2.57 4.19
C ALA A 26 -9.92 -2.61 4.09
N GLN A 27 -9.37 -3.65 3.48
CA GLN A 27 -7.93 -3.77 3.26
C GLN A 27 -7.41 -2.68 2.32
N LYS A 28 -8.15 -2.38 1.27
CA LYS A 28 -7.81 -1.33 0.32
C LYS A 28 -7.77 0.03 1.02
N GLU A 29 -8.79 0.36 1.79
CA GLU A 29 -8.86 1.62 2.52
C GLU A 29 -7.70 1.77 3.50
N LYS A 30 -7.40 0.70 4.25
CA LYS A 30 -6.29 0.72 5.19
C LYS A 30 -4.94 0.84 4.48
N THR A 31 -4.77 0.17 3.35
CA THR A 31 -3.55 0.25 2.55
C THR A 31 -3.34 1.68 2.04
N ILE A 32 -4.40 2.33 1.56
CA ILE A 32 -4.33 3.71 1.09
C ILE A 32 -4.07 4.68 2.25
N GLU A 33 -4.63 4.42 3.42
CA GLU A 33 -4.34 5.21 4.61
C GLU A 33 -2.85 5.14 4.96
N CYS A 34 -2.28 3.95 4.94
CA CYS A 34 -0.85 3.77 5.18
C CYS A 34 0.00 4.43 4.09
N LEU A 35 -0.45 4.37 2.84
CA LEU A 35 0.19 5.11 1.74
C LEU A 35 0.24 6.60 2.08
N GLY A 36 -0.85 7.16 2.59
CA GLY A 36 -0.93 8.54 3.03
C GLY A 36 0.05 8.84 4.17
N HIS A 37 0.12 7.94 5.15
CA HIS A 37 1.05 8.08 6.27
C HIS A 37 2.50 8.14 5.79
N TYR A 38 2.91 7.21 4.94
CA TYR A 38 4.29 7.18 4.44
C TYR A 38 4.58 8.39 3.55
N SER A 39 3.60 8.84 2.77
CA SER A 39 3.75 10.04 1.94
C SER A 39 3.95 11.28 2.79
N ALA A 40 3.18 11.44 3.86
CA ALA A 40 3.33 12.54 4.81
C ALA A 40 4.68 12.49 5.51
N THR A 41 5.13 11.29 5.90
CA THR A 41 6.43 11.08 6.54
C THR A 41 7.57 11.49 5.61
N ALA A 42 7.47 11.14 4.33
CA ALA A 42 8.52 11.39 3.35
C ALA A 42 8.75 12.88 3.08
N VAL A 43 7.77 13.74 3.36
CA VAL A 43 7.88 15.18 3.12
C VAL A 43 8.07 16.00 4.40
N LEU A 44 8.31 15.34 5.53
CA LEU A 44 8.62 16.04 6.78
C LEU A 44 9.96 16.77 6.65
N PRO A 45 10.13 17.90 7.38
CA PRO A 45 11.43 18.59 7.39
C PRO A 45 12.55 17.65 7.82
N ALA A 46 13.66 17.68 7.10
CA ALA A 46 14.78 16.75 7.27
C ALA A 46 15.40 16.77 8.68
N ASP A 47 15.28 17.90 9.37
CA ASP A 47 15.81 18.05 10.73
C ASP A 47 14.88 17.50 11.82
N THR A 48 13.67 17.05 11.45
CA THR A 48 12.67 16.55 12.40
C THR A 48 12.51 15.03 12.38
N ILE A 49 13.20 14.35 11.48
CA ILE A 49 13.07 12.90 11.31
C ILE A 49 14.42 12.30 10.90
N GLU A 50 14.67 11.09 11.35
CA GLU A 50 15.87 10.37 10.93
C GLU A 50 15.82 10.06 9.43
N VAL A 51 16.93 10.20 8.75
CA VAL A 51 17.05 9.94 7.31
C VAL A 51 16.57 8.54 6.97
N LYS A 52 16.91 7.57 7.79
CA LYS A 52 16.49 6.17 7.59
C LYS A 52 14.97 6.05 7.53
N ASN A 53 14.26 6.73 8.41
CA ASN A 53 12.80 6.69 8.42
C ASN A 53 12.21 7.34 7.16
N MET A 54 12.83 8.40 6.68
CA MET A 54 12.41 9.05 5.43
C MET A 54 12.64 8.12 4.23
N GLU A 55 13.79 7.46 4.17
CA GLU A 55 14.10 6.52 3.10
C GLU A 55 13.13 5.34 3.09
N LEU A 56 12.84 4.78 4.26
CA LEU A 56 11.88 3.69 4.38
C LEU A 56 10.47 4.13 3.97
N ALA A 57 10.10 5.37 4.31
CA ALA A 57 8.79 5.90 3.91
C ALA A 57 8.69 6.04 2.38
N LEU A 58 9.72 6.59 1.74
CA LEU A 58 9.75 6.71 0.27
C LEU A 58 9.66 5.34 -0.40
N ALA A 59 10.42 4.38 0.09
CA ALA A 59 10.39 3.01 -0.43
C ALA A 59 9.02 2.38 -0.25
N SER A 60 8.39 2.62 0.90
CA SER A 60 7.05 2.09 1.20
C SER A 60 6.00 2.66 0.25
N VAL A 61 6.06 3.95 -0.03
CA VAL A 61 5.15 4.58 -1.01
C VAL A 61 5.22 3.85 -2.34
N LYS A 62 6.43 3.61 -2.84
CA LYS A 62 6.61 2.96 -4.13
C LYS A 62 6.05 1.54 -4.12
N VAL A 63 6.40 0.75 -3.13
CA VAL A 63 5.96 -0.64 -3.02
C VAL A 63 4.43 -0.72 -2.90
N ILE A 64 3.83 0.14 -2.09
CA ILE A 64 2.38 0.15 -1.90
C ILE A 64 1.66 0.55 -3.19
N ARG A 65 2.14 1.57 -3.89
CA ARG A 65 1.51 1.99 -5.14
C ARG A 65 1.57 0.89 -6.20
N GLU A 66 2.69 0.20 -6.31
CA GLU A 66 2.82 -0.93 -7.24
C GLU A 66 1.84 -2.06 -6.87
N TYR A 67 1.73 -2.36 -5.58
CA TYR A 67 0.79 -3.38 -5.10
C TYR A 67 -0.65 -3.01 -5.42
N LEU A 68 -1.07 -1.79 -5.08
CA LEU A 68 -2.44 -1.33 -5.34
C LEU A 68 -2.75 -1.34 -6.84
N ALA A 69 -1.79 -0.94 -7.67
CA ALA A 69 -1.96 -1.00 -9.12
C ALA A 69 -2.17 -2.43 -9.60
N SER A 70 -1.43 -3.38 -9.04
CA SER A 70 -1.57 -4.80 -9.37
C SER A 70 -2.94 -5.35 -8.95
N GLU A 71 -3.57 -4.74 -7.95
CA GLU A 71 -4.90 -5.10 -7.48
C GLU A 71 -6.00 -4.33 -8.23
N GLY A 72 -5.65 -3.56 -9.24
CA GLY A 72 -6.61 -2.84 -10.07
C GLY A 72 -7.04 -1.48 -9.53
N VAL A 73 -6.37 -0.97 -8.50
CA VAL A 73 -6.68 0.36 -7.96
C VAL A 73 -6.06 1.42 -8.86
N LYS A 74 -6.85 2.37 -9.29
CA LYS A 74 -6.40 3.43 -10.20
C LYS A 74 -5.65 4.52 -9.45
N ASP A 75 -4.76 5.21 -10.16
CA ASP A 75 -3.96 6.31 -9.61
C ASP A 75 -4.82 7.39 -8.97
N ASP A 76 -5.94 7.73 -9.59
CA ASP A 76 -6.86 8.75 -9.06
C ASP A 76 -7.38 8.39 -7.67
N GLU A 77 -7.73 7.14 -7.48
CA GLU A 77 -8.22 6.64 -6.20
C GLU A 77 -7.12 6.66 -5.15
N MET A 78 -5.91 6.22 -5.52
CA MET A 78 -4.75 6.26 -4.63
C MET A 78 -4.45 7.70 -4.22
N ASN A 79 -4.38 8.60 -5.18
CA ASN A 79 -4.03 10.00 -4.93
C ASN A 79 -5.07 10.70 -4.05
N LYS A 80 -6.35 10.43 -4.31
CA LYS A 80 -7.43 11.02 -3.52
C LYS A 80 -7.33 10.63 -2.04
N GLY A 81 -7.17 9.33 -1.77
CA GLY A 81 -7.07 8.83 -0.40
C GLY A 81 -5.77 9.25 0.27
N MET A 82 -4.66 9.20 -0.46
CA MET A 82 -3.36 9.63 0.03
C MET A 82 -3.38 11.11 0.42
N ASN A 83 -3.89 11.96 -0.47
CA ASN A 83 -3.95 13.40 -0.22
C ASN A 83 -4.87 13.75 0.94
N ALA A 84 -5.99 13.06 1.07
CA ALA A 84 -6.89 13.27 2.20
C ALA A 84 -6.20 13.02 3.53
N TYR A 85 -5.39 11.97 3.61
CA TYR A 85 -4.63 11.67 4.82
C TYR A 85 -3.52 12.71 5.05
N VAL A 86 -2.78 13.06 4.01
CA VAL A 86 -1.70 14.07 4.10
C VAL A 86 -2.26 15.40 4.61
N ASP A 87 -3.39 15.84 4.08
CA ASP A 87 -4.04 17.08 4.50
C ASP A 87 -4.43 17.02 5.99
N LYS A 88 -4.91 15.88 6.43
CA LYS A 88 -5.33 15.67 7.82
C LYS A 88 -4.17 15.80 8.80
N VAL A 89 -2.98 15.36 8.42
CA VAL A 89 -1.81 15.36 9.32
C VAL A 89 -0.80 16.47 8.98
N TYR A 90 -1.12 17.33 8.04
CA TYR A 90 -0.22 18.42 7.62
C TYR A 90 0.21 19.27 8.82
N GLY A 91 1.51 19.53 8.92
CA GLY A 91 2.07 20.31 10.01
C GLY A 91 2.26 19.54 11.32
N LYS A 92 1.84 18.28 11.38
CA LYS A 92 2.05 17.46 12.57
C LYS A 92 3.41 16.75 12.49
N PRO A 93 4.02 16.45 13.66
CA PRO A 93 5.30 15.74 13.68
C PRO A 93 5.15 14.29 13.24
N PHE A 94 6.29 13.62 13.05
CA PHE A 94 6.33 12.20 12.72
C PHE A 94 5.52 11.38 13.73
N ASP A 95 4.58 10.60 13.23
CA ASP A 95 3.72 9.75 14.04
C ASP A 95 4.32 8.35 14.16
N LYS A 96 5.11 8.17 15.20
CA LYS A 96 5.83 6.90 15.44
C LYS A 96 4.85 5.74 15.66
N ALA A 97 3.76 5.97 16.37
CA ALA A 97 2.76 4.94 16.64
C ALA A 97 2.06 4.50 15.35
N LYS A 98 1.66 5.46 14.52
CA LYS A 98 1.05 5.16 13.22
C LYS A 98 2.03 4.44 12.31
N ASN A 99 3.29 4.83 12.34
CA ASN A 99 4.33 4.20 11.55
C ASN A 99 4.48 2.71 11.90
N GLY A 100 4.51 2.38 13.17
CA GLY A 100 4.56 0.99 13.63
C GLY A 100 3.32 0.20 13.23
N GLU A 101 2.14 0.81 13.35
CA GLU A 101 0.89 0.20 12.93
C GLU A 101 0.89 -0.10 11.42
N CYS A 102 1.29 0.87 10.62
CA CYS A 102 1.33 0.70 9.17
C CYS A 102 2.39 -0.32 8.73
N ASN A 103 3.57 -0.29 9.34
CA ASN A 103 4.60 -1.28 9.04
C ASN A 103 4.06 -2.70 9.26
N LYS A 104 3.44 -2.93 10.40
CA LYS A 104 2.88 -4.24 10.74
C LYS A 104 1.79 -4.66 9.75
N PHE A 105 0.89 -3.74 9.41
CA PHE A 105 -0.19 -4.02 8.48
C PHE A 105 0.33 -4.31 7.08
N ILE A 106 1.22 -3.46 6.56
CA ILE A 106 1.74 -3.58 5.19
C ILE A 106 2.58 -4.85 5.04
N HIS A 107 3.43 -5.17 6.02
CA HIS A 107 4.26 -6.38 5.94
C HIS A 107 3.40 -7.64 5.89
N LYS A 108 2.23 -7.62 6.53
CA LYS A 108 1.29 -8.73 6.48
C LYS A 108 0.47 -8.73 5.19
N GLN A 109 0.01 -7.56 4.75
CA GLN A 109 -0.85 -7.42 3.57
C GLN A 109 -0.10 -7.73 2.28
N ILE A 110 1.14 -7.27 2.18
CA ILE A 110 1.96 -7.43 0.96
C ILE A 110 3.13 -8.34 1.29
N LYS A 111 3.05 -9.58 0.87
CA LYS A 111 4.09 -10.59 1.13
C LYS A 111 5.43 -10.16 0.55
N GLY A 112 6.48 -10.27 1.36
CA GLY A 112 7.83 -9.91 0.94
C GLY A 112 8.10 -8.42 0.93
N SER A 113 7.14 -7.60 1.35
CA SER A 113 7.29 -6.14 1.30
C SER A 113 8.35 -5.62 2.26
N GLU A 114 8.49 -6.22 3.44
CA GLU A 114 9.49 -5.76 4.41
C GLU A 114 10.89 -5.80 3.81
N GLU A 115 11.27 -6.93 3.24
CA GLU A 115 12.58 -7.09 2.60
C GLU A 115 12.72 -6.17 1.38
N LYS A 116 11.68 -6.10 0.57
CA LYS A 116 11.69 -5.26 -0.64
C LYS A 116 11.82 -3.78 -0.29
N ILE A 117 11.09 -3.32 0.72
CA ILE A 117 11.16 -1.93 1.18
C ILE A 117 12.55 -1.63 1.74
N GLU A 118 13.09 -2.51 2.58
CA GLU A 118 14.41 -2.36 3.16
C GLU A 118 15.48 -2.26 2.07
N LYS A 119 15.43 -3.15 1.09
CA LYS A 119 16.37 -3.16 -0.02
C LYS A 119 16.27 -1.89 -0.88
N LEU A 120 15.05 -1.50 -1.19
CA LEU A 120 14.80 -0.30 -2.00
C LEU A 120 15.23 0.97 -1.27
N SER A 121 15.01 1.04 0.05
CA SER A 121 15.38 2.21 0.84
C SER A 121 16.88 2.51 0.76
N ARG A 122 17.70 1.48 0.66
CA ARG A 122 19.15 1.64 0.56
C ARG A 122 19.60 2.21 -0.79
N THR A 123 18.77 2.18 -1.80
CA THR A 123 19.12 2.65 -3.15
C THR A 123 18.57 4.03 -3.48
N ILE A 124 17.69 4.58 -2.65
CA ILE A 124 16.99 5.84 -2.96
C ILE A 124 17.95 7.01 -3.18
N TYR A 125 18.98 7.10 -2.37
CA TYR A 125 19.99 8.17 -2.50
C TYR A 125 21.33 7.68 -3.02
N ALA A 126 21.41 6.42 -3.41
CA ALA A 126 22.67 5.84 -3.87
C ALA A 126 22.91 6.07 -5.36
N GLY A 127 21.90 6.45 -6.07
CA GLY A 127 21.98 6.66 -7.50
C GLY A 127 22.05 8.09 -7.88
#